data_b302198ae20fb5587efc5779331a41e2
#
_entry.id   b302198ae20fb5587efc5779331a41e2
#
_cell.length_a   1.000
_cell.length_b   1.000
_cell.length_c   1.000
_cell.angle_alpha   90.00
_cell.angle_beta   90.00
_cell.angle_gamma   90.00
#
_symmetry.space_group_name_H-M   'P 1'
#
loop_
_entity.id
_entity.type
_entity.pdbx_description
1 polymer ?
#
loop_
_entity_poly.entity_id
_entity_poly.type
_entity_poly.pdbx_seq_one_letter_code
_entity_poly.pdbx_strand_id
1 'polypeptide(L)'
;PDRNLASWRENLSPEDGGGLLLDLQSHLISTALDYFGPAQLVSASVRSIRGGSDDDVTVTLKHDSGVDSYLAASAVSGAPGPRVRLLGSKGALVINELDPQEDALRAGQVPLGGMWSTPMTSAAAIHKGDEVISVESVPGNYAAFYSLVKAAIENGSAAPVSLADALRVAEIIEEAR
;
A
#
# COMPACT_ATOMS: atom_id res chain seq x y z
N PRO A 1 11.14 -12.78 8.48
CA PRO A 1 10.69 -12.36 9.81
C PRO A 1 9.66 -13.35 10.32
N ASP A 2 9.79 -13.72 11.61
CA ASP A 2 8.88 -14.64 12.26
C ASP A 2 7.53 -13.94 12.47
N ARG A 3 6.61 -14.09 11.53
CA ARG A 3 5.22 -13.69 11.75
C ARG A 3 4.58 -14.65 12.76
N ASN A 4 3.73 -14.11 13.62
CA ASN A 4 2.97 -14.92 14.56
C ASN A 4 1.94 -15.77 13.79
N LEU A 5 2.26 -17.04 13.56
CA LEU A 5 1.39 -17.98 12.85
C LEU A 5 0.05 -18.22 13.56
N ALA A 6 -0.11 -17.80 14.83
CA ALA A 6 -1.39 -17.82 15.53
C ALA A 6 -2.27 -16.58 15.24
N SER A 7 -1.76 -15.61 14.48
CA SER A 7 -2.55 -14.45 14.05
C SER A 7 -3.65 -14.89 13.07
N TRP A 8 -4.81 -14.25 13.15
CA TRP A 8 -5.92 -14.50 12.22
C TRP A 8 -5.53 -14.32 10.74
N ARG A 9 -4.65 -13.38 10.44
CA ARG A 9 -4.13 -13.13 9.08
C ARG A 9 -3.38 -14.31 8.48
N GLU A 10 -2.75 -15.13 9.34
CA GLU A 10 -1.91 -16.27 8.93
C GLU A 10 -2.67 -17.61 9.00
N ASN A 11 -3.80 -17.67 9.72
CA ASN A 11 -4.51 -18.91 10.04
C ASN A 11 -5.88 -19.04 9.41
N LEU A 12 -6.55 -17.92 9.12
CA LEU A 12 -7.88 -17.98 8.52
C LEU A 12 -7.78 -18.36 7.06
N SER A 13 -8.81 -19.09 6.58
CA SER A 13 -8.93 -19.35 5.15
C SER A 13 -9.16 -18.04 4.37
N PRO A 14 -8.91 -18.01 3.05
CA PRO A 14 -9.23 -16.83 2.26
C PRO A 14 -10.71 -16.43 2.32
N GLU A 15 -11.63 -17.42 2.48
CA GLU A 15 -13.06 -17.17 2.66
C GLU A 15 -13.37 -16.46 3.98
N ASP A 16 -12.54 -16.68 4.99
CA ASP A 16 -12.66 -16.07 6.32
C ASP A 16 -11.83 -14.78 6.47
N GLY A 17 -11.23 -14.30 5.37
CA GLY A 17 -10.48 -13.06 5.33
C GLY A 17 -8.98 -13.18 5.61
N GLY A 18 -8.43 -14.40 5.64
CA GLY A 18 -6.99 -14.64 5.79
C GLY A 18 -6.19 -14.40 4.52
N GLY A 19 -4.88 -14.24 4.65
CA GLY A 19 -3.93 -14.16 3.55
C GLY A 19 -3.53 -12.75 3.12
N LEU A 20 -2.43 -12.67 2.39
CA LEU A 20 -1.84 -11.40 1.95
C LEU A 20 -2.62 -10.75 0.81
N LEU A 21 -3.35 -11.53 0.00
CA LEU A 21 -4.18 -10.99 -1.07
C LEU A 21 -5.24 -10.05 -0.51
N LEU A 22 -5.86 -10.39 0.60
CA LEU A 22 -6.85 -9.54 1.24
C LEU A 22 -6.23 -8.48 2.14
N ASP A 23 -5.21 -8.83 2.91
CA ASP A 23 -4.59 -7.92 3.89
C ASP A 23 -3.73 -6.84 3.19
N LEU A 24 -2.67 -7.24 2.47
CA LEU A 24 -1.70 -6.28 1.93
C LEU A 24 -1.96 -5.84 0.51
N GLN A 25 -2.50 -6.70 -0.37
CA GLN A 25 -2.73 -6.32 -1.76
C GLN A 25 -3.82 -5.27 -1.90
N SER A 26 -4.81 -5.23 -1.01
CA SER A 26 -5.81 -4.16 -0.98
C SER A 26 -5.16 -2.77 -0.87
N HIS A 27 -4.13 -2.61 -0.03
CA HIS A 27 -3.37 -1.37 0.11
C HIS A 27 -2.52 -1.06 -1.13
N LEU A 28 -1.85 -2.08 -1.70
CA LEU A 28 -0.99 -1.88 -2.87
C LEU A 28 -1.80 -1.53 -4.12
N ILE A 29 -2.92 -2.22 -4.36
CA ILE A 29 -3.84 -1.95 -5.47
C ILE A 29 -4.44 -0.55 -5.31
N SER A 30 -4.95 -0.20 -4.13
CA SER A 30 -5.50 1.14 -3.86
C SER A 30 -4.48 2.24 -4.14
N THR A 31 -3.23 2.07 -3.68
CA THR A 31 -2.15 3.03 -3.92
C THR A 31 -1.82 3.15 -5.41
N ALA A 32 -1.79 2.04 -6.15
CA ALA A 32 -1.51 2.06 -7.58
C ALA A 32 -2.62 2.77 -8.38
N LEU A 33 -3.89 2.52 -8.02
CA LEU A 33 -5.04 3.19 -8.63
C LEU A 33 -5.04 4.70 -8.32
N ASP A 34 -4.69 5.09 -7.10
CA ASP A 34 -4.58 6.51 -6.70
C ASP A 34 -3.48 7.23 -7.50
N TYR A 35 -2.32 6.59 -7.70
CA TYR A 35 -1.19 7.19 -8.42
C TYR A 35 -1.37 7.25 -9.93
N PHE A 36 -1.93 6.21 -10.55
CA PHE A 36 -1.90 6.03 -12.01
C PHE A 36 -3.27 5.96 -12.66
N GLY A 37 -4.34 6.02 -11.87
CA GLY A 37 -5.73 5.96 -12.33
C GLY A 37 -6.22 4.53 -12.58
N PRO A 38 -7.37 4.38 -13.26
CA PRO A 38 -8.01 3.10 -13.51
C PRO A 38 -7.08 2.08 -14.16
N ALA A 39 -7.26 0.82 -13.80
CA ALA A 39 -6.43 -0.28 -14.29
C ALA A 39 -7.22 -1.57 -14.45
N GLN A 40 -6.66 -2.49 -15.24
CA GLN A 40 -7.15 -3.86 -15.42
C GLN A 40 -6.11 -4.84 -14.87
N LEU A 41 -6.59 -5.97 -14.33
CA LEU A 41 -5.72 -7.09 -13.96
C LEU A 41 -5.13 -7.72 -15.21
N VAL A 42 -3.80 -7.85 -15.23
CA VAL A 42 -3.07 -8.58 -16.29
C VAL A 42 -2.78 -10.00 -15.84
N SER A 43 -2.29 -10.16 -14.62
CA SER A 43 -1.98 -11.46 -14.03
C SER A 43 -1.89 -11.37 -12.51
N ALA A 44 -2.11 -12.50 -11.86
CA ALA A 44 -1.86 -12.68 -10.43
C ALA A 44 -1.18 -14.02 -10.17
N SER A 45 -0.36 -14.05 -9.12
CA SER A 45 0.20 -15.27 -8.53
C SER A 45 -0.07 -15.23 -7.04
N VAL A 46 -0.93 -16.12 -6.57
CA VAL A 46 -1.34 -16.22 -5.16
C VAL A 46 -0.87 -17.57 -4.64
N ARG A 47 0.04 -17.56 -3.67
CA ARG A 47 0.70 -18.79 -3.21
C ARG A 47 0.68 -18.91 -1.70
N SER A 48 0.47 -20.14 -1.20
CA SER A 48 0.70 -20.53 0.18
C SER A 48 1.96 -21.39 0.24
N ILE A 49 3.10 -20.80 0.57
CA ILE A 49 4.41 -21.48 0.61
C ILE A 49 4.58 -22.26 1.91
N ARG A 50 4.13 -21.70 3.03
CA ARG A 50 4.22 -22.33 4.35
C ARG A 50 3.04 -23.25 4.68
N GLY A 51 2.03 -23.30 3.80
CA GLY A 51 0.72 -23.92 4.07
C GLY A 51 -0.20 -23.00 4.89
N GLY A 52 -1.52 -23.16 4.72
CA GLY A 52 -2.53 -22.24 5.30
C GLY A 52 -2.91 -21.11 4.35
N SER A 53 -3.05 -19.89 4.88
CA SER A 53 -3.36 -18.71 4.08
C SER A 53 -2.28 -18.39 3.06
N ASP A 54 -2.61 -17.65 2.03
CA ASP A 54 -1.64 -17.16 1.05
C ASP A 54 -0.62 -16.23 1.73
N ASP A 55 0.65 -16.47 1.46
CA ASP A 55 1.78 -15.82 2.12
C ASP A 55 2.83 -15.25 1.15
N ASP A 56 2.55 -15.39 -0.15
CA ASP A 56 3.36 -14.81 -1.22
C ASP A 56 2.47 -14.48 -2.43
N VAL A 57 2.27 -13.21 -2.69
CA VAL A 57 1.33 -12.71 -3.69
C VAL A 57 1.97 -11.66 -4.58
N THR A 58 1.76 -11.81 -5.90
CA THR A 58 2.12 -10.79 -6.89
C THR A 58 0.91 -10.51 -7.77
N VAL A 59 0.62 -9.24 -7.99
CA VAL A 59 -0.44 -8.75 -8.88
C VAL A 59 0.18 -7.80 -9.90
N THR A 60 -0.15 -7.98 -11.17
CA THR A 60 0.27 -7.08 -12.26
C THR A 60 -0.97 -6.37 -12.82
N LEU A 61 -0.90 -5.03 -12.85
CA LEU A 61 -1.96 -4.18 -13.38
C LEU A 61 -1.48 -3.43 -14.62
N LYS A 62 -2.40 -3.20 -15.56
CA LYS A 62 -2.24 -2.28 -16.69
C LYS A 62 -3.17 -1.10 -16.51
N HIS A 63 -2.60 0.10 -16.36
CA HIS A 63 -3.38 1.33 -16.21
C HIS A 63 -3.77 1.93 -17.56
N ASP A 64 -4.91 2.60 -17.62
CA ASP A 64 -5.36 3.35 -18.80
C ASP A 64 -4.38 4.46 -19.18
N SER A 65 -3.62 4.97 -18.22
CA SER A 65 -2.51 5.93 -18.41
C SER A 65 -1.31 5.33 -19.17
N GLY A 66 -1.29 4.02 -19.42
CA GLY A 66 -0.18 3.30 -20.06
C GLY A 66 0.88 2.78 -19.08
N VAL A 67 0.74 3.04 -17.79
CA VAL A 67 1.65 2.54 -16.75
C VAL A 67 1.36 1.07 -16.46
N ASP A 68 2.40 0.29 -16.20
CA ASP A 68 2.30 -1.06 -15.63
C ASP A 68 2.70 -1.03 -14.16
N SER A 69 1.88 -1.64 -13.29
CA SER A 69 2.17 -1.79 -11.86
C SER A 69 2.44 -3.25 -11.51
N TYR A 70 3.54 -3.49 -10.79
CA TYR A 70 3.96 -4.80 -10.28
C TYR A 70 3.90 -4.75 -8.76
N LEU A 71 2.86 -5.34 -8.19
CA LEU A 71 2.53 -5.26 -6.78
C LEU A 71 2.89 -6.58 -6.09
N ALA A 72 3.87 -6.57 -5.21
CA ALA A 72 4.35 -7.78 -4.54
C ALA A 72 4.24 -7.67 -3.02
N ALA A 73 3.69 -8.69 -2.39
CA ALA A 73 3.65 -8.86 -0.94
C ALA A 73 4.10 -10.28 -0.59
N SER A 74 5.07 -10.42 0.30
CA SER A 74 5.60 -11.71 0.72
C SER A 74 5.91 -11.73 2.20
N ALA A 75 5.35 -12.70 2.91
CA ALA A 75 5.66 -12.98 4.32
C ALA A 75 6.85 -13.93 4.47
N VAL A 76 7.34 -14.50 3.37
CA VAL A 76 8.45 -15.46 3.33
C VAL A 76 9.74 -14.87 2.76
N SER A 77 9.73 -13.61 2.33
CA SER A 77 10.91 -12.92 1.82
C SER A 77 11.92 -12.67 2.95
N GLY A 78 13.19 -13.03 2.70
CA GLY A 78 14.29 -12.87 3.67
C GLY A 78 14.72 -11.41 3.87
N ALA A 79 14.37 -10.50 2.96
CA ALA A 79 14.65 -9.07 3.07
C ALA A 79 13.54 -8.26 2.42
N PRO A 80 13.16 -7.11 3.00
CA PRO A 80 12.22 -6.20 2.36
C PRO A 80 12.86 -5.55 1.12
N GLY A 81 12.07 -5.40 0.07
CA GLY A 81 12.40 -4.50 -1.04
C GLY A 81 12.02 -3.06 -0.72
N PRO A 82 12.29 -2.11 -1.64
CA PRO A 82 11.79 -0.75 -1.49
C PRO A 82 10.26 -0.76 -1.43
N ARG A 83 9.71 0.14 -0.62
CA ARG A 83 8.25 0.28 -0.46
C ARG A 83 7.59 0.66 -1.79
N VAL A 84 8.20 1.62 -2.50
CA VAL A 84 7.76 2.07 -3.82
C VAL A 84 8.98 2.25 -4.71
N ARG A 85 8.87 1.80 -5.95
CA ARG A 85 9.86 2.06 -7.00
C ARG A 85 9.14 2.44 -8.28
N LEU A 86 9.23 3.71 -8.67
CA LEU A 86 8.66 4.24 -9.91
C LEU A 86 9.76 4.38 -10.94
N LEU A 87 9.62 3.66 -12.06
CA LEU A 87 10.59 3.66 -13.15
C LEU A 87 10.09 4.53 -14.30
N GLY A 88 10.79 5.61 -14.57
CA GLY A 88 10.52 6.50 -15.69
C GLY A 88 11.69 6.57 -16.65
N SER A 89 11.45 7.06 -17.87
CA SER A 89 12.47 7.21 -18.91
C SER A 89 13.60 8.21 -18.56
N LYS A 90 13.38 9.07 -17.55
CA LYS A 90 14.35 10.10 -17.11
C LYS A 90 14.98 9.82 -15.75
N GLY A 91 14.61 8.73 -15.10
CA GLY A 91 15.10 8.35 -13.79
C GLY A 91 14.13 7.44 -13.04
N ALA A 92 14.50 7.05 -11.83
CA ALA A 92 13.69 6.24 -10.95
C ALA A 92 13.50 6.92 -9.61
N LEU A 93 12.28 6.96 -9.09
CA LEU A 93 12.01 7.32 -7.70
C LEU A 93 11.97 6.05 -6.85
N VAL A 94 12.69 6.04 -5.75
CA VAL A 94 12.73 4.93 -4.80
C VAL A 94 12.36 5.44 -3.41
N ILE A 95 11.40 4.79 -2.77
CA ILE A 95 10.99 5.02 -1.39
C ILE A 95 11.20 3.72 -0.63
N ASN A 96 12.03 3.73 0.40
CA ASN A 96 12.40 2.53 1.15
C ASN A 96 11.52 2.32 2.38
N GLU A 97 11.01 3.38 2.99
CA GLU A 97 10.39 3.37 4.30
C GLU A 97 8.89 3.67 4.24
N LEU A 98 8.19 3.21 5.26
CA LEU A 98 6.80 3.58 5.54
C LEU A 98 6.73 4.99 6.14
N ASP A 99 5.52 5.56 6.18
CA ASP A 99 5.25 6.78 6.95
C ASP A 99 5.51 6.53 8.44
N PRO A 100 6.32 7.37 9.11
CA PRO A 100 6.64 7.21 10.53
C PRO A 100 5.41 7.35 11.44
N GLN A 101 4.33 7.94 10.96
CA GLN A 101 3.08 8.03 11.71
C GLN A 101 2.49 6.65 12.03
N GLU A 102 2.74 5.65 11.18
CA GLU A 102 2.27 4.28 11.46
C GLU A 102 2.92 3.70 12.71
N ASP A 103 4.21 3.86 12.89
CA ASP A 103 4.93 3.36 14.06
C ASP A 103 4.48 4.11 15.33
N ALA A 104 4.24 5.41 15.23
CA ALA A 104 3.72 6.21 16.33
C ALA A 104 2.30 5.76 16.75
N LEU A 105 1.43 5.49 15.78
CA LEU A 105 0.08 4.95 16.05
C LEU A 105 0.14 3.56 16.69
N ARG A 106 1.00 2.68 16.23
CA ARG A 106 1.22 1.35 16.82
C ARG A 106 1.77 1.43 18.25
N ALA A 107 2.54 2.46 18.57
CA ALA A 107 2.99 2.77 19.90
C ALA A 107 1.90 3.43 20.79
N GLY A 108 0.67 3.58 20.29
CA GLY A 108 -0.46 4.14 21.02
C GLY A 108 -0.47 5.67 21.09
N GLN A 109 0.33 6.35 20.27
CA GLN A 109 0.32 7.82 20.23
C GLN A 109 -0.92 8.32 19.47
N VAL A 110 -1.46 9.45 19.95
CA VAL A 110 -2.61 10.10 19.30
C VAL A 110 -2.11 11.08 18.24
N PRO A 111 -2.69 11.14 17.02
CA PRO A 111 -2.24 12.00 15.94
C PRO A 111 -2.64 13.47 16.18
N LEU A 112 -2.11 14.06 17.24
CA LEU A 112 -2.34 15.45 17.64
C LEU A 112 -1.00 16.15 17.88
N GLY A 113 -0.81 17.31 17.25
CA GLY A 113 0.35 18.17 17.48
C GLY A 113 1.47 18.07 16.44
N GLY A 114 2.52 18.87 16.62
CA GLY A 114 3.53 19.16 15.60
C GLY A 114 4.42 17.99 15.17
N MET A 115 4.60 16.95 15.99
CA MET A 115 5.38 15.76 15.58
C MET A 115 4.76 14.99 14.42
N TRP A 116 3.45 15.11 14.24
CA TRP A 116 2.68 14.45 13.15
C TRP A 116 2.80 15.20 11.82
N SER A 117 3.45 16.35 11.80
CA SER A 117 3.72 17.16 10.62
C SER A 117 5.21 17.24 10.29
N THR A 118 6.05 16.46 10.97
CA THR A 118 7.51 16.47 10.74
C THR A 118 7.84 15.60 9.54
N PRO A 119 8.40 16.14 8.46
CA PRO A 119 8.83 15.33 7.33
C PRO A 119 9.91 14.32 7.74
N MET A 120 9.87 13.12 7.18
CA MET A 120 11.02 12.23 7.23
C MET A 120 12.10 12.73 6.28
N THR A 121 13.26 13.07 6.81
CA THR A 121 14.44 13.35 5.99
C THR A 121 14.93 12.05 5.36
N SER A 122 15.21 12.07 4.05
CA SER A 122 15.78 10.96 3.27
C SER A 122 14.89 9.71 3.02
N ALA A 123 13.60 9.80 3.19
CA ALA A 123 12.69 8.68 2.88
C ALA A 123 12.63 8.31 1.39
N ALA A 124 12.94 9.25 0.48
CA ALA A 124 12.88 9.04 -0.95
C ALA A 124 14.14 9.54 -1.67
N ALA A 125 14.48 8.90 -2.79
CA ALA A 125 15.58 9.33 -3.66
C ALA A 125 15.21 9.18 -5.14
N ILE A 126 15.67 10.13 -5.97
CA ILE A 126 15.62 10.05 -7.42
C ILE A 126 16.98 9.62 -7.93
N HIS A 127 17.00 8.53 -8.69
CA HIS A 127 18.20 7.98 -9.35
C HIS A 127 18.20 8.37 -10.83
N LYS A 128 19.28 9.00 -11.31
CA LYS A 128 19.50 9.35 -12.72
C LYS A 128 20.90 8.91 -13.14
N GLY A 129 21.04 7.71 -13.69
CA GLY A 129 22.36 7.12 -13.90
C GLY A 129 23.09 6.96 -12.58
N ASP A 130 24.28 7.55 -12.45
CA ASP A 130 25.09 7.53 -11.22
C ASP A 130 24.71 8.61 -10.20
N GLU A 131 23.84 9.55 -10.59
CA GLU A 131 23.37 10.62 -9.71
C GLU A 131 22.24 10.13 -8.81
N VAL A 132 22.33 10.41 -7.50
CA VAL A 132 21.30 10.15 -6.50
C VAL A 132 20.89 11.45 -5.82
N ILE A 133 19.65 11.86 -5.99
CA ILE A 133 19.10 13.09 -5.45
C ILE A 133 18.11 12.72 -4.32
N SER A 134 18.42 13.15 -3.10
CA SER A 134 17.49 13.02 -1.98
C SER A 134 16.24 13.88 -2.22
N VAL A 135 15.07 13.33 -1.93
CA VAL A 135 13.78 14.02 -2.05
C VAL A 135 13.19 14.16 -0.66
N GLU A 136 12.84 15.37 -0.30
CA GLU A 136 12.10 15.62 0.94
C GLU A 136 10.68 15.05 0.81
N SER A 137 10.28 14.21 1.76
CA SER A 137 8.94 13.62 1.77
C SER A 137 7.93 14.60 2.34
N VAL A 138 6.72 14.57 1.80
CA VAL A 138 5.57 15.25 2.40
C VAL A 138 5.12 14.42 3.60
N PRO A 139 4.91 15.01 4.79
CA PRO A 139 4.45 14.27 5.96
C PRO A 139 3.05 13.70 5.71
N GLY A 140 2.82 12.49 6.19
CA GLY A 140 1.50 11.89 6.23
C GLY A 140 0.56 12.67 7.14
N ASN A 141 -0.74 12.44 7.00
CA ASN A 141 -1.76 13.11 7.82
C ASN A 141 -2.94 12.17 8.10
N TYR A 142 -2.73 11.18 8.98
CA TYR A 142 -3.80 10.26 9.38
C TYR A 142 -5.00 10.97 10.04
N ALA A 143 -4.76 12.09 10.74
CA ALA A 143 -5.83 12.86 11.37
C ALA A 143 -6.79 13.48 10.34
N ALA A 144 -6.30 13.85 9.15
CA ALA A 144 -7.13 14.41 8.09
C ALA A 144 -8.21 13.43 7.63
N PHE A 145 -7.92 12.12 7.58
CA PHE A 145 -8.91 11.10 7.22
C PHE A 145 -10.16 11.18 8.09
N TYR A 146 -9.98 11.23 9.42
CA TYR A 146 -11.11 11.31 10.36
C TYR A 146 -11.88 12.62 10.23
N SER A 147 -11.19 13.73 9.98
CA SER A 147 -11.84 15.02 9.72
C SER A 147 -12.68 15.00 8.45
N LEU A 148 -12.20 14.36 7.39
CA LEU A 148 -12.93 14.20 6.13
C LEU A 148 -14.14 13.26 6.28
N VAL A 149 -13.99 12.15 7.02
CA VAL A 149 -15.12 11.24 7.34
C VAL A 149 -16.20 12.00 8.13
N LYS A 150 -15.80 12.78 9.13
CA LYS A 150 -16.72 13.60 9.90
C LYS A 150 -17.48 14.59 9.01
N ALA A 151 -16.77 15.30 8.14
CA ALA A 151 -17.38 16.25 7.18
C ALA A 151 -18.35 15.55 6.22
N ALA A 152 -18.03 14.35 5.76
CA ALA A 152 -18.91 13.56 4.90
C ALA A 152 -20.23 13.19 5.63
N ILE A 153 -20.14 12.79 6.90
CA ILE A 153 -21.31 12.41 7.70
C ILE A 153 -22.17 13.64 8.06
N GLU A 154 -21.54 14.71 8.55
CA GLU A 154 -22.27 15.88 9.10
C GLU A 154 -22.77 16.84 8.00
N ASN A 155 -22.01 17.00 6.93
CA ASN A 155 -22.24 18.03 5.93
C ASN A 155 -22.58 17.48 4.54
N GLY A 156 -22.60 16.16 4.34
CA GLY A 156 -22.79 15.54 3.03
C GLY A 156 -21.65 15.81 2.04
N SER A 157 -20.44 16.11 2.55
CA SER A 157 -19.26 16.29 1.71
C SER A 157 -18.85 14.94 1.08
N ALA A 158 -18.02 14.97 0.04
CA ALA A 158 -17.46 13.76 -0.54
C ALA A 158 -16.68 12.94 0.52
N ALA A 159 -16.87 11.64 0.52
CA ALA A 159 -16.08 10.74 1.37
C ALA A 159 -14.59 10.76 0.95
N PRO A 160 -13.65 10.58 1.90
CA PRO A 160 -12.22 10.57 1.58
C PRO A 160 -11.81 9.42 0.65
N VAL A 161 -12.59 8.35 0.62
CA VAL A 161 -12.48 7.25 -0.35
C VAL A 161 -13.85 7.06 -0.98
N SER A 162 -13.92 7.09 -2.30
CA SER A 162 -15.18 6.87 -3.00
C SER A 162 -15.60 5.40 -2.96
N LEU A 163 -16.91 5.16 -3.01
CA LEU A 163 -17.42 3.78 -3.12
C LEU A 163 -16.94 3.10 -4.42
N ALA A 164 -16.81 3.87 -5.51
CA ALA A 164 -16.34 3.34 -6.79
C ALA A 164 -14.88 2.85 -6.69
N ASP A 165 -13.99 3.61 -6.03
CA ASP A 165 -12.59 3.21 -5.84
C ASP A 165 -12.50 1.96 -4.94
N ALA A 166 -13.27 1.93 -3.84
CA ALA A 166 -13.30 0.78 -2.95
C ALA A 166 -13.81 -0.48 -3.66
N LEU A 167 -14.88 -0.37 -4.47
CA LEU A 167 -15.40 -1.47 -5.27
C LEU A 167 -14.38 -1.95 -6.31
N ARG A 168 -13.67 -1.03 -7.00
CA ARG A 168 -12.67 -1.42 -7.99
C ARG A 168 -11.51 -2.19 -7.38
N VAL A 169 -11.06 -1.82 -6.18
CA VAL A 169 -10.05 -2.61 -5.43
C VAL A 169 -10.57 -4.02 -5.14
N ALA A 170 -11.81 -4.14 -4.67
CA ALA A 170 -12.42 -5.42 -4.37
C ALA A 170 -12.59 -6.30 -5.63
N GLU A 171 -13.02 -5.71 -6.75
CA GLU A 171 -13.12 -6.42 -8.03
C GLU A 171 -11.78 -6.99 -8.50
N ILE A 172 -10.70 -6.19 -8.45
CA ILE A 172 -9.35 -6.66 -8.83
C ILE A 172 -8.89 -7.80 -7.92
N ILE A 173 -9.19 -7.75 -6.62
CA ILE A 173 -8.89 -8.83 -5.68
C ILE A 173 -9.66 -10.10 -6.04
N GLU A 174 -10.95 -9.98 -6.35
CA GLU A 174 -11.75 -11.13 -6.77
C GLU A 174 -11.29 -11.73 -8.11
N GLU A 175 -10.89 -10.87 -9.07
CA GLU A 175 -10.30 -11.32 -10.33
C GLU A 175 -8.95 -12.04 -10.14
N ALA A 176 -8.21 -11.71 -9.08
CA ALA A 176 -6.88 -12.27 -8.76
C ALA A 176 -6.93 -13.62 -8.03
N ARG A 177 -8.08 -14.01 -7.50
CA ARG A 177 -8.29 -15.31 -6.83
C ARG A 177 -8.29 -16.47 -7.81
#